data_d9399cdfb58afd994608f0936d0601e4
#
_entry.id   d9399cdfb58afd994608f0936d0601e4
#
_cell.length_a   1.000
_cell.length_b   1.000
_cell.length_c   1.000
_cell.angle_alpha   90.00
_cell.angle_beta   90.00
_cell.angle_gamma   90.00
#
_symmetry.space_group_name_H-M   'P 1'
#
loop_
_entity.id
_entity.type
_entity.pdbx_description
1 polymer ?
#
loop_
_entity_poly.entity_id
_entity_poly.type
_entity_poly.pdbx_seq_one_letter_code
_entity_poly.pdbx_strand_id
1 'polypeptide(L)'
;MSGLWWFSILALLLVAWLLPRHGLAARVARWRDVRHRVRVEDALKHMLAASRRGVTATADSVAGAVRIGALAATRLIEEMEREGLVEIRASALVLTDEGQDYALQVVRAHRLWERYLDDETDLPLTAIHTAADRAEHRLTADQTDRLDARLGHPPTDPHGDPIPTPEGRIAPFPGVPLTDFPEGQLAEVTHLEDEPPGVFQTVVRAGLASGKRIRVTERRPGLIRLEVDGHAVSLPAVAAANVHVGPVRQTAAPEADVIPLDRLPRDRDAEIVRIDDRLRGLTRRRLLDLGVTPGTRIRPELVPLFGRPRAFRIRETLVALRDEQAAGIQVRPLSPDAGLDPAPGEREAS
;
A
#
# COMPACT_ATOMS: atom_id res chain seq x y z
N MET A 1 44.55 -34.27 33.40
CA MET A 1 44.07 -32.89 33.55
C MET A 1 43.17 -32.37 32.41
N SER A 2 42.90 -33.15 31.35
CA SER A 2 42.16 -32.76 30.18
C SER A 2 40.61 -32.83 30.29
N GLY A 3 40.07 -33.57 31.28
CA GLY A 3 38.60 -33.71 31.43
C GLY A 3 37.85 -32.50 32.02
N LEU A 4 38.50 -31.76 32.88
CA LEU A 4 37.85 -30.62 33.57
C LEU A 4 37.51 -29.45 32.63
N TRP A 5 38.31 -29.22 31.62
CA TRP A 5 38.09 -28.19 30.59
C TRP A 5 36.87 -28.47 29.75
N TRP A 6 36.60 -29.72 29.37
CA TRP A 6 35.43 -30.11 28.64
C TRP A 6 34.14 -29.92 29.46
N PHE A 7 34.17 -30.23 30.75
CA PHE A 7 33.03 -29.98 31.62
C PHE A 7 32.74 -28.49 31.78
N SER A 8 33.78 -27.65 31.88
CA SER A 8 33.62 -26.20 32.00
C SER A 8 33.06 -25.59 30.72
N ILE A 9 33.51 -26.04 29.56
CA ILE A 9 32.98 -25.61 28.23
C ILE A 9 31.55 -26.08 28.10
N LEU A 10 31.21 -27.30 28.46
CA LEU A 10 29.84 -27.82 28.40
C LEU A 10 28.89 -27.06 29.33
N ALA A 11 29.34 -26.75 30.54
CA ALA A 11 28.59 -25.94 31.48
C ALA A 11 28.37 -24.49 30.97
N LEU A 12 29.36 -23.86 30.36
CA LEU A 12 29.27 -22.55 29.73
C LEU A 12 28.30 -22.55 28.56
N LEU A 13 28.33 -23.57 27.70
CA LEU A 13 27.41 -23.75 26.60
C LEU A 13 25.99 -24.02 27.10
N LEU A 14 25.81 -24.77 28.18
CA LEU A 14 24.53 -25.02 28.81
C LEU A 14 23.95 -23.74 29.42
N VAL A 15 24.78 -22.94 30.11
CA VAL A 15 24.40 -21.64 30.65
C VAL A 15 24.04 -20.68 29.51
N ALA A 16 24.84 -20.61 28.42
CA ALA A 16 24.55 -19.80 27.26
C ALA A 16 23.24 -20.25 26.56
N TRP A 17 22.92 -21.55 26.59
CA TRP A 17 21.67 -22.10 26.10
C TRP A 17 20.47 -21.74 26.97
N LEU A 18 20.62 -21.79 28.30
CA LEU A 18 19.53 -21.63 29.28
C LEU A 18 19.33 -20.20 29.78
N LEU A 19 20.17 -19.23 29.38
CA LEU A 19 20.01 -17.83 29.83
C LEU A 19 18.62 -17.30 29.48
N PRO A 20 17.77 -16.97 30.47
CA PRO A 20 16.45 -16.41 30.24
C PRO A 20 16.61 -15.05 29.57
N ARG A 21 15.88 -14.82 28.45
CA ARG A 21 15.88 -13.64 27.57
C ARG A 21 16.97 -13.61 26.48
N HIS A 22 18.19 -14.10 26.67
CA HIS A 22 19.30 -13.98 25.71
C HIS A 22 19.87 -15.34 25.24
N GLY A 23 19.51 -16.44 25.89
CA GLY A 23 19.99 -17.78 25.53
C GLY A 23 19.48 -18.26 24.19
N LEU A 24 20.19 -19.21 23.60
CA LEU A 24 19.81 -19.83 22.31
C LEU A 24 18.40 -20.46 22.37
N ALA A 25 18.03 -21.08 23.50
CA ALA A 25 16.69 -21.63 23.69
C ALA A 25 15.59 -20.55 23.61
N ALA A 26 15.80 -19.41 24.26
CA ALA A 26 14.87 -18.29 24.20
C ALA A 26 14.78 -17.65 22.79
N ARG A 27 15.89 -17.65 22.05
CA ARG A 27 15.89 -17.20 20.64
C ARG A 27 15.14 -18.16 19.73
N VAL A 28 15.33 -19.47 19.92
CA VAL A 28 14.61 -20.51 19.18
C VAL A 28 13.11 -20.47 19.50
N ALA A 29 12.74 -20.31 20.77
CA ALA A 29 11.34 -20.17 21.17
C ALA A 29 10.70 -18.96 20.48
N ARG A 30 11.28 -17.74 20.62
CA ARG A 30 10.79 -16.53 19.93
C ARG A 30 10.69 -16.70 18.41
N TRP A 31 11.67 -17.35 17.81
CA TRP A 31 11.63 -17.61 16.37
C TRP A 31 10.49 -18.56 15.99
N ARG A 32 10.21 -19.58 16.82
CA ARG A 32 9.05 -20.46 16.65
C ARG A 32 7.73 -19.71 16.77
N ASP A 33 7.62 -18.85 17.80
CA ASP A 33 6.42 -18.05 18.04
C ASP A 33 6.15 -17.08 16.87
N VAL A 34 7.18 -16.41 16.36
CA VAL A 34 7.08 -15.53 15.19
C VAL A 34 6.65 -16.32 13.96
N ARG A 35 7.27 -17.48 13.71
CA ARG A 35 6.91 -18.33 12.55
C ARG A 35 5.50 -18.90 12.67
N HIS A 36 5.06 -19.22 13.87
CA HIS A 36 3.71 -19.68 14.11
C HIS A 36 2.70 -18.56 13.79
N ARG A 37 2.91 -17.37 14.34
CA ARG A 37 2.08 -16.19 14.05
C ARG A 37 2.01 -15.89 12.56
N VAL A 38 3.13 -15.85 11.85
CA VAL A 38 3.17 -15.66 10.38
C VAL A 38 2.28 -16.69 9.67
N ARG A 39 2.31 -17.95 10.05
CA ARG A 39 1.47 -18.98 9.45
C ARG A 39 -0.01 -18.78 9.70
N VAL A 40 -0.38 -18.35 10.91
CA VAL A 40 -1.77 -17.99 11.24
C VAL A 40 -2.22 -16.82 10.38
N GLU A 41 -1.44 -15.77 10.30
CA GLU A 41 -1.73 -14.56 9.51
C GLU A 41 -1.86 -14.87 8.01
N ASP A 42 -0.95 -15.67 7.45
CA ASP A 42 -1.03 -16.14 6.05
C ASP A 42 -2.28 -16.98 5.80
N ALA A 43 -2.62 -17.89 6.72
CA ALA A 43 -3.82 -18.71 6.61
C ALA A 43 -5.10 -17.86 6.64
N LEU A 44 -5.19 -16.89 7.58
CA LEU A 44 -6.31 -15.97 7.68
C LEU A 44 -6.45 -15.10 6.42
N LYS A 45 -5.34 -14.55 5.90
CA LYS A 45 -5.31 -13.78 4.66
C LYS A 45 -5.82 -14.62 3.48
N HIS A 46 -5.34 -15.86 3.35
CA HIS A 46 -5.81 -16.78 2.31
C HIS A 46 -7.32 -17.09 2.44
N MET A 47 -7.81 -17.39 3.64
CA MET A 47 -9.22 -17.68 3.87
C MET A 47 -10.12 -16.48 3.59
N LEU A 48 -9.72 -15.27 3.97
CA LEU A 48 -10.42 -14.04 3.65
C LEU A 48 -10.48 -13.81 2.13
N ALA A 49 -9.37 -13.99 1.42
CA ALA A 49 -9.33 -13.88 -0.04
C ALA A 49 -10.22 -14.92 -0.73
N ALA A 50 -10.22 -16.18 -0.25
CA ALA A 50 -11.09 -17.23 -0.76
C ALA A 50 -12.58 -16.87 -0.56
N SER A 51 -12.96 -16.45 0.64
CA SER A 51 -14.33 -16.03 0.98
C SER A 51 -14.82 -14.89 0.08
N ARG A 52 -13.97 -13.89 -0.18
CA ARG A 52 -14.31 -12.75 -1.05
C ARG A 52 -14.51 -13.14 -2.52
N ARG A 53 -13.84 -14.19 -2.98
CA ARG A 53 -14.04 -14.77 -4.31
C ARG A 53 -15.23 -15.75 -4.37
N GLY A 54 -15.93 -15.97 -3.26
CA GLY A 54 -17.00 -16.96 -3.16
C GLY A 54 -16.50 -18.42 -3.22
N VAL A 55 -15.21 -18.63 -2.91
CA VAL A 55 -14.58 -19.95 -2.90
C VAL A 55 -14.42 -20.42 -1.47
N THR A 56 -14.71 -21.70 -1.23
CA THR A 56 -14.54 -22.30 0.09
C THR A 56 -13.06 -22.64 0.36
N ALA A 57 -12.50 -22.13 1.45
CA ALA A 57 -11.19 -22.55 1.91
C ALA A 57 -11.23 -23.97 2.48
N THR A 58 -10.21 -24.77 2.20
CA THR A 58 -10.03 -26.15 2.67
C THR A 58 -8.66 -26.31 3.34
N ALA A 59 -8.47 -27.39 4.09
CA ALA A 59 -7.17 -27.68 4.70
C ALA A 59 -6.04 -27.77 3.67
N ASP A 60 -6.31 -28.35 2.49
CA ASP A 60 -5.34 -28.45 1.40
C ASP A 60 -5.02 -27.05 0.80
N SER A 61 -6.02 -26.18 0.66
CA SER A 61 -5.79 -24.82 0.17
C SER A 61 -4.96 -23.99 1.15
N VAL A 62 -5.18 -24.15 2.46
CA VAL A 62 -4.38 -23.54 3.52
C VAL A 62 -2.96 -24.12 3.52
N ALA A 63 -2.80 -25.44 3.40
CA ALA A 63 -1.49 -26.07 3.31
C ALA A 63 -0.66 -25.51 2.16
N GLY A 64 -1.28 -25.32 0.99
CA GLY A 64 -0.67 -24.71 -0.19
C GLY A 64 -0.28 -23.24 0.03
N ALA A 65 -1.19 -22.43 0.55
CA ALA A 65 -0.96 -21.01 0.79
C ALA A 65 0.17 -20.76 1.80
N VAL A 66 0.15 -21.46 2.94
CA VAL A 66 1.16 -21.35 4.01
C VAL A 66 2.46 -22.13 3.69
N ARG A 67 2.47 -22.92 2.61
CA ARG A 67 3.60 -23.77 2.17
C ARG A 67 4.05 -24.77 3.25
N ILE A 68 3.11 -25.47 3.86
CA ILE A 68 3.32 -26.51 4.88
C ILE A 68 2.69 -27.83 4.46
N GLY A 69 3.15 -28.95 5.08
CA GLY A 69 2.54 -30.24 4.81
C GLY A 69 1.15 -30.38 5.43
N ALA A 70 0.32 -31.31 4.89
CA ALA A 70 -1.08 -31.50 5.29
C ALA A 70 -1.26 -31.67 6.81
N LEU A 71 -0.43 -32.52 7.46
CA LEU A 71 -0.52 -32.72 8.92
C LEU A 71 -0.24 -31.44 9.72
N ALA A 72 0.69 -30.60 9.24
CA ALA A 72 0.98 -29.32 9.88
C ALA A 72 -0.14 -28.31 9.66
N ALA A 73 -0.79 -28.34 8.50
CA ALA A 73 -1.98 -27.51 8.21
C ALA A 73 -3.17 -27.91 9.09
N THR A 74 -3.44 -29.22 9.26
CA THR A 74 -4.50 -29.69 10.17
C THR A 74 -4.26 -29.18 11.58
N ARG A 75 -3.05 -29.30 12.10
CA ARG A 75 -2.71 -28.80 13.46
C ARG A 75 -2.89 -27.29 13.57
N LEU A 76 -2.45 -26.54 12.56
CA LEU A 76 -2.61 -25.07 12.51
C LEU A 76 -4.11 -24.71 12.56
N ILE A 77 -4.94 -25.39 11.78
CA ILE A 77 -6.38 -25.16 11.74
C ILE A 77 -7.04 -25.49 13.09
N GLU A 78 -6.67 -26.62 13.73
CA GLU A 78 -7.14 -26.99 15.05
C GLU A 78 -6.73 -25.96 16.13
N GLU A 79 -5.57 -25.33 15.98
CA GLU A 79 -5.12 -24.24 16.86
C GLU A 79 -5.94 -22.98 16.62
N MET A 80 -6.15 -22.58 15.36
CA MET A 80 -6.95 -21.43 14.99
C MET A 80 -8.42 -21.59 15.43
N GLU A 81 -8.97 -22.81 15.37
CA GLU A 81 -10.32 -23.10 15.86
C GLU A 81 -10.39 -22.96 17.39
N ARG A 82 -9.41 -23.49 18.15
CA ARG A 82 -9.32 -23.31 19.61
C ARG A 82 -9.14 -21.85 20.06
N GLU A 83 -8.50 -21.05 19.23
CA GLU A 83 -8.34 -19.61 19.43
C GLU A 83 -9.57 -18.81 19.00
N GLY A 84 -10.60 -19.47 18.44
CA GLY A 84 -11.84 -18.83 18.01
C GLY A 84 -11.72 -18.02 16.72
N LEU A 85 -10.68 -18.26 15.91
CA LEU A 85 -10.47 -17.54 14.66
C LEU A 85 -11.16 -18.18 13.45
N VAL A 86 -11.41 -19.50 13.54
CA VAL A 86 -11.95 -20.30 12.44
C VAL A 86 -13.00 -21.28 12.99
N GLU A 87 -14.03 -21.55 12.21
CA GLU A 87 -14.98 -22.64 12.41
C GLU A 87 -14.86 -23.66 11.29
N ILE A 88 -14.94 -24.94 11.65
CA ILE A 88 -14.99 -26.04 10.68
C ILE A 88 -16.45 -26.42 10.45
N ARG A 89 -16.98 -26.19 9.24
CA ARG A 89 -18.34 -26.52 8.84
C ARG A 89 -18.32 -27.53 7.69
N ALA A 90 -18.60 -28.79 7.95
CA ALA A 90 -18.67 -29.87 6.93
C ALA A 90 -17.45 -29.84 5.96
N SER A 91 -16.24 -29.80 6.48
CA SER A 91 -14.96 -29.70 5.74
C SER A 91 -14.65 -28.33 5.12
N ALA A 92 -15.54 -27.36 5.24
CA ALA A 92 -15.28 -25.97 4.86
C ALA A 92 -14.68 -25.22 6.05
N LEU A 93 -13.66 -24.42 5.80
CA LEU A 93 -13.10 -23.52 6.79
C LEU A 93 -13.75 -22.14 6.63
N VAL A 94 -14.33 -21.64 7.71
CA VAL A 94 -15.02 -20.33 7.75
C VAL A 94 -14.37 -19.47 8.81
N LEU A 95 -14.07 -18.22 8.49
CA LEU A 95 -13.60 -17.26 9.49
C LEU A 95 -14.73 -16.92 10.45
N THR A 96 -14.41 -16.82 11.74
CA THR A 96 -15.27 -16.15 12.72
C THR A 96 -15.19 -14.64 12.54
N ASP A 97 -15.99 -13.87 13.25
CA ASP A 97 -15.91 -12.40 13.25
C ASP A 97 -14.52 -11.94 13.73
N GLU A 98 -13.98 -12.56 14.78
CA GLU A 98 -12.63 -12.28 15.29
C GLU A 98 -11.55 -12.66 14.27
N GLY A 99 -11.72 -13.81 13.60
CA GLY A 99 -10.80 -14.24 12.54
C GLY A 99 -10.84 -13.32 11.32
N GLN A 100 -12.02 -12.83 10.95
CA GLN A 100 -12.19 -11.87 9.86
C GLN A 100 -11.55 -10.53 10.20
N ASP A 101 -11.76 -10.01 11.40
CA ASP A 101 -11.16 -8.76 11.86
C ASP A 101 -9.64 -8.86 11.88
N TYR A 102 -9.08 -9.96 12.36
CA TYR A 102 -7.64 -10.18 12.35
C TYR A 102 -7.10 -10.27 10.91
N ALA A 103 -7.77 -11.02 10.02
CA ALA A 103 -7.39 -11.09 8.62
C ALA A 103 -7.39 -9.71 7.94
N LEU A 104 -8.40 -8.88 8.22
CA LEU A 104 -8.48 -7.50 7.69
C LEU A 104 -7.37 -6.60 8.21
N GLN A 105 -6.93 -6.76 9.46
CA GLN A 105 -5.77 -6.04 10.00
C GLN A 105 -4.47 -6.43 9.28
N VAL A 106 -4.27 -7.73 9.00
CA VAL A 106 -3.10 -8.21 8.24
C VAL A 106 -3.12 -7.66 6.83
N VAL A 107 -4.26 -7.74 6.13
CA VAL A 107 -4.43 -7.18 4.77
C VAL A 107 -4.20 -5.68 4.77
N ARG A 108 -4.69 -4.96 5.79
CA ARG A 108 -4.45 -3.51 5.92
C ARG A 108 -2.96 -3.20 6.06
N ALA A 109 -2.25 -3.93 6.92
CA ALA A 109 -0.81 -3.76 7.10
C ALA A 109 -0.04 -4.03 5.79
N HIS A 110 -0.42 -5.10 5.07
CA HIS A 110 0.16 -5.46 3.77
C HIS A 110 0.02 -4.32 2.76
N ARG A 111 -1.22 -3.88 2.48
CA ARG A 111 -1.53 -2.86 1.48
C ARG A 111 -0.94 -1.48 1.79
N LEU A 112 -0.92 -1.10 3.06
CA LEU A 112 -0.23 0.12 3.49
C LEU A 112 1.28 0.02 3.30
N TRP A 113 1.86 -1.18 3.50
CA TRP A 113 3.29 -1.38 3.25
C TRP A 113 3.61 -1.36 1.76
N GLU A 114 2.77 -1.94 0.91
CA GLU A 114 2.89 -1.82 -0.55
C GLU A 114 2.83 -0.36 -0.99
N ARG A 115 1.86 0.40 -0.47
CA ARG A 115 1.75 1.83 -0.76
C ARG A 115 2.98 2.60 -0.31
N TYR A 116 3.51 2.31 0.88
CA TYR A 116 4.74 2.90 1.39
C TYR A 116 5.93 2.61 0.46
N LEU A 117 6.06 1.37 0.00
CA LEU A 117 7.15 0.98 -0.89
C LEU A 117 7.06 1.66 -2.26
N ASP A 118 5.86 1.80 -2.82
CA ASP A 118 5.63 2.51 -4.08
C ASP A 118 5.91 4.02 -3.95
N ASP A 119 5.46 4.62 -2.86
CA ASP A 119 5.58 6.07 -2.66
C ASP A 119 6.99 6.50 -2.24
N GLU A 120 7.72 5.69 -1.47
CA GLU A 120 8.97 6.10 -0.83
C GLU A 120 10.21 5.35 -1.31
N THR A 121 10.07 4.39 -2.25
CA THR A 121 11.20 3.64 -2.80
C THR A 121 11.16 3.60 -4.32
N ASP A 122 12.28 3.20 -4.93
CA ASP A 122 12.37 2.97 -6.39
C ASP A 122 12.15 1.49 -6.76
N LEU A 123 11.47 0.72 -5.91
CA LEU A 123 11.15 -0.67 -6.20
C LEU A 123 10.18 -0.75 -7.39
N PRO A 124 10.45 -1.64 -8.35
CA PRO A 124 9.48 -1.87 -9.43
C PRO A 124 8.21 -2.49 -8.87
N LEU A 125 7.05 -2.13 -9.45
CA LEU A 125 5.73 -2.61 -9.02
C LEU A 125 5.68 -4.14 -8.86
N THR A 126 6.37 -4.89 -9.73
CA THR A 126 6.45 -6.35 -9.68
C THR A 126 7.24 -6.93 -8.49
N ALA A 127 7.94 -6.10 -7.72
CA ALA A 127 8.71 -6.51 -6.54
C ALA A 127 8.07 -6.05 -5.22
N ILE A 128 7.12 -5.13 -5.28
CA ILE A 128 6.49 -4.50 -4.11
C ILE A 128 5.76 -5.54 -3.27
N HIS A 129 4.90 -6.38 -3.88
CA HIS A 129 4.14 -7.42 -3.19
C HIS A 129 5.03 -8.34 -2.36
N THR A 130 6.06 -8.94 -2.98
CA THR A 130 6.99 -9.82 -2.25
C THR A 130 7.75 -9.11 -1.12
N ALA A 131 7.99 -7.81 -1.24
CA ALA A 131 8.64 -7.04 -0.18
C ALA A 131 7.66 -6.74 0.97
N ALA A 132 6.40 -6.46 0.67
CA ALA A 132 5.33 -6.25 1.64
C ALA A 132 5.03 -7.51 2.44
N ASP A 133 4.92 -8.69 1.81
CA ASP A 133 4.75 -9.99 2.47
C ASP A 133 5.79 -10.27 3.57
N ARG A 134 7.00 -9.79 3.39
CA ARG A 134 8.07 -9.97 4.40
C ARG A 134 7.97 -9.00 5.57
N ALA A 135 7.28 -7.89 5.38
CA ALA A 135 7.25 -6.78 6.33
C ALA A 135 5.96 -6.73 7.15
N GLU A 136 4.83 -7.13 6.58
CA GLU A 136 3.49 -7.02 7.18
C GLU A 136 3.40 -7.63 8.58
N HIS A 137 4.00 -8.80 8.78
CA HIS A 137 4.01 -9.52 10.05
C HIS A 137 4.82 -8.85 11.18
N ARG A 138 5.53 -7.76 10.89
CA ARG A 138 6.35 -7.03 11.87
C ARG A 138 5.64 -5.82 12.43
N LEU A 139 4.55 -5.37 11.80
CA LEU A 139 3.80 -4.21 12.21
C LEU A 139 2.82 -4.57 13.33
N THR A 140 2.75 -3.71 14.35
CA THR A 140 1.65 -3.71 15.31
C THR A 140 0.50 -2.85 14.77
N ALA A 141 -0.71 -2.99 15.33
CA ALA A 141 -1.85 -2.15 14.96
C ALA A 141 -1.50 -0.65 15.04
N ASP A 142 -0.90 -0.21 16.15
CA ASP A 142 -0.47 1.19 16.33
C ASP A 142 0.57 1.65 15.29
N GLN A 143 1.45 0.75 14.83
CA GLN A 143 2.42 1.08 13.78
C GLN A 143 1.74 1.17 12.41
N THR A 144 0.76 0.32 12.16
CA THR A 144 -0.07 0.34 10.96
C THR A 144 -0.87 1.63 10.88
N ASP A 145 -1.47 2.09 12.00
CA ASP A 145 -2.21 3.35 12.05
C ASP A 145 -1.31 4.57 11.84
N ARG A 146 -0.10 4.55 12.43
CA ARG A 146 0.89 5.61 12.17
C ARG A 146 1.36 5.62 10.72
N LEU A 147 1.50 4.45 10.09
CA LEU A 147 1.87 4.34 8.68
C LEU A 147 0.75 4.90 7.79
N ASP A 148 -0.50 4.54 8.07
CA ASP A 148 -1.68 5.05 7.36
C ASP A 148 -1.78 6.58 7.43
N ALA A 149 -1.65 7.15 8.63
CA ALA A 149 -1.64 8.60 8.84
C ALA A 149 -0.47 9.29 8.10
N ARG A 150 0.72 8.68 8.12
CA ARG A 150 1.90 9.19 7.39
C ARG A 150 1.69 9.21 5.89
N LEU A 151 1.00 8.21 5.33
CA LEU A 151 0.67 8.12 3.90
C LEU A 151 -0.51 8.99 3.49
N GLY A 152 -1.19 9.64 4.45
CA GLY A 152 -2.34 10.50 4.19
C GLY A 152 -3.63 9.72 3.92
N HIS A 153 -3.80 8.57 4.58
CA HIS A 153 -4.97 7.70 4.49
C HIS A 153 -5.32 7.28 3.05
N PRO A 154 -4.40 6.59 2.35
CA PRO A 154 -4.63 6.20 0.97
C PRO A 154 -5.82 5.22 0.87
N PRO A 155 -6.73 5.39 -0.10
CA PRO A 155 -7.89 4.51 -0.25
C PRO A 155 -7.52 3.15 -0.87
N THR A 156 -6.42 3.09 -1.62
CA THR A 156 -5.96 1.90 -2.35
C THR A 156 -4.45 1.76 -2.29
N ASP A 157 -3.98 0.54 -2.44
CA ASP A 157 -2.58 0.22 -2.68
C ASP A 157 -2.16 0.52 -4.15
N PRO A 158 -0.90 0.24 -4.56
CA PRO A 158 -0.43 0.47 -5.93
C PRO A 158 -1.11 -0.38 -7.00
N HIS A 159 -1.68 -1.54 -6.63
CA HIS A 159 -2.40 -2.43 -7.53
C HIS A 159 -3.86 -2.00 -7.72
N GLY A 160 -4.37 -1.09 -6.88
CA GLY A 160 -5.75 -0.63 -6.87
C GLY A 160 -6.64 -1.38 -5.87
N ASP A 161 -6.06 -2.19 -5.02
CA ASP A 161 -6.76 -2.90 -3.97
C ASP A 161 -7.23 -1.96 -2.86
N PRO A 162 -8.50 -1.99 -2.45
CA PRO A 162 -9.00 -1.13 -1.38
C PRO A 162 -8.33 -1.43 -0.05
N ILE A 163 -7.76 -0.43 0.61
CA ILE A 163 -7.14 -0.59 1.95
C ILE A 163 -8.26 -0.65 3.00
N PRO A 164 -8.30 -1.71 3.86
CA PRO A 164 -9.27 -1.77 4.96
C PRO A 164 -9.13 -0.60 5.92
N THR A 165 -10.25 -0.08 6.44
CA THR A 165 -10.23 0.92 7.52
C THR A 165 -9.79 0.29 8.85
N PRO A 166 -9.40 1.11 9.87
CA PRO A 166 -9.08 0.58 11.20
C PRO A 166 -10.22 -0.26 11.82
N GLU A 167 -11.48 0.06 11.46
CA GLU A 167 -12.68 -0.66 11.93
C GLU A 167 -13.01 -1.88 11.07
N GLY A 168 -12.11 -2.36 10.21
CA GLY A 168 -12.31 -3.56 9.40
C GLY A 168 -13.26 -3.39 8.21
N ARG A 169 -13.66 -2.17 7.84
CA ARG A 169 -14.47 -1.95 6.64
C ARG A 169 -13.59 -1.92 5.41
N ILE A 170 -14.02 -2.56 4.35
CA ILE A 170 -13.31 -2.59 3.08
C ILE A 170 -14.28 -2.25 1.94
N ALA A 171 -13.89 -1.32 1.08
CA ALA A 171 -14.67 -0.94 -0.09
C ALA A 171 -14.78 -2.12 -1.09
N PRO A 172 -15.86 -2.23 -1.86
CA PRO A 172 -15.95 -3.18 -2.95
C PRO A 172 -14.88 -2.89 -4.00
N PHE A 173 -14.45 -3.94 -4.72
CA PHE A 173 -13.54 -3.77 -5.85
C PHE A 173 -14.19 -2.87 -6.91
N PRO A 174 -13.50 -1.83 -7.35
CA PRO A 174 -14.03 -0.96 -8.40
C PRO A 174 -13.82 -1.58 -9.79
N GLY A 175 -14.85 -1.54 -10.63
CA GLY A 175 -14.74 -1.88 -12.05
C GLY A 175 -15.12 -3.31 -12.42
N VAL A 176 -14.94 -3.61 -13.70
CA VAL A 176 -15.20 -4.91 -14.32
C VAL A 176 -13.93 -5.42 -15.01
N PRO A 177 -13.78 -6.74 -15.21
CA PRO A 177 -12.65 -7.25 -16.00
C PRO A 177 -12.56 -6.56 -17.37
N LEU A 178 -11.33 -6.27 -17.79
CA LEU A 178 -11.06 -5.64 -19.10
C LEU A 178 -11.64 -6.48 -20.25
N THR A 179 -11.72 -7.79 -20.08
CA THR A 179 -12.38 -8.70 -21.02
C THR A 179 -13.86 -8.38 -21.25
N ASP A 180 -14.52 -7.75 -20.32
CA ASP A 180 -15.97 -7.48 -20.35
C ASP A 180 -16.28 -6.02 -20.67
N PHE A 181 -15.24 -5.15 -20.70
CA PHE A 181 -15.43 -3.71 -20.93
C PHE A 181 -15.68 -3.42 -22.43
N PRO A 182 -16.62 -2.55 -22.81
CA PRO A 182 -16.97 -2.28 -24.22
C PRO A 182 -15.82 -1.73 -25.07
N GLU A 183 -15.77 -2.13 -26.35
CA GLU A 183 -14.84 -1.57 -27.34
C GLU A 183 -15.13 -0.09 -27.64
N GLY A 184 -14.09 0.65 -28.01
CA GLY A 184 -14.16 2.06 -28.39
C GLY A 184 -14.31 3.04 -27.24
N GLN A 185 -14.66 2.58 -26.05
CA GLN A 185 -14.82 3.43 -24.88
C GLN A 185 -13.50 3.65 -24.15
N LEU A 186 -13.35 4.87 -23.60
CA LEU A 186 -12.23 5.20 -22.73
C LEU A 186 -12.50 4.65 -21.34
N ALA A 187 -11.53 3.94 -20.77
CA ALA A 187 -11.57 3.35 -19.45
C ALA A 187 -10.40 3.82 -18.62
N GLU A 188 -10.54 3.71 -17.29
CA GLU A 188 -9.44 3.86 -16.34
C GLU A 188 -9.18 2.50 -15.69
N VAL A 189 -7.90 2.10 -15.62
CA VAL A 189 -7.49 0.90 -14.89
C VAL A 189 -7.73 1.13 -13.41
N THR A 190 -8.57 0.31 -12.80
CA THR A 190 -8.95 0.45 -11.40
C THR A 190 -8.25 -0.55 -10.50
N HIS A 191 -7.88 -1.73 -11.03
CA HIS A 191 -7.17 -2.76 -10.29
C HIS A 191 -6.40 -3.69 -11.24
N LEU A 192 -5.27 -4.19 -10.75
CA LEU A 192 -4.41 -5.18 -11.40
C LEU A 192 -4.21 -6.35 -10.45
N GLU A 193 -4.68 -7.55 -10.84
CA GLU A 193 -4.38 -8.77 -10.10
C GLU A 193 -2.88 -9.09 -10.22
N ASP A 194 -2.17 -9.20 -9.12
CA ASP A 194 -0.73 -9.41 -9.05
C ASP A 194 -0.33 -10.89 -9.06
N GLU A 195 -1.30 -11.79 -8.97
CA GLU A 195 -1.13 -13.23 -9.11
C GLU A 195 -1.83 -13.77 -10.38
N PRO A 196 -1.23 -14.73 -11.10
CA PRO A 196 0.14 -15.26 -10.90
C PRO A 196 1.21 -14.30 -11.45
N PRO A 197 2.42 -14.27 -10.85
CA PRO A 197 3.44 -13.24 -11.15
C PRO A 197 3.82 -13.10 -12.62
N GLY A 198 3.79 -14.20 -13.41
CA GLY A 198 4.09 -14.16 -14.84
C GLY A 198 3.04 -13.43 -15.67
N VAL A 199 1.77 -13.52 -15.27
CA VAL A 199 0.66 -12.79 -15.91
C VAL A 199 0.75 -11.30 -15.53
N PHE A 200 0.97 -11.01 -14.27
CA PHE A 200 1.16 -9.64 -13.78
C PHE A 200 2.33 -8.93 -14.48
N GLN A 201 3.50 -9.61 -14.62
CA GLN A 201 4.62 -9.04 -15.37
C GLN A 201 4.25 -8.69 -16.82
N THR A 202 3.38 -9.48 -17.47
CA THR A 202 2.90 -9.21 -18.82
C THR A 202 2.06 -7.94 -18.85
N VAL A 203 1.18 -7.74 -17.87
CA VAL A 203 0.35 -6.56 -17.70
C VAL A 203 1.23 -5.31 -17.48
N VAL A 204 2.19 -5.38 -16.57
CA VAL A 204 3.10 -4.26 -16.26
C VAL A 204 3.98 -3.90 -17.46
N ARG A 205 4.51 -4.89 -18.20
CA ARG A 205 5.29 -4.66 -19.44
C ARG A 205 4.45 -4.01 -20.54
N ALA A 206 3.16 -4.22 -20.55
CA ALA A 206 2.21 -3.56 -21.46
C ALA A 206 1.97 -2.08 -21.09
N GLY A 207 2.61 -1.56 -20.03
CA GLY A 207 2.49 -0.19 -19.56
C GLY A 207 1.24 0.09 -18.74
N LEU A 208 0.53 -0.97 -18.29
CA LEU A 208 -0.66 -0.84 -17.47
C LEU A 208 -0.28 -0.64 -15.99
N ALA A 209 -0.98 0.28 -15.34
CA ALA A 209 -0.88 0.57 -13.92
C ALA A 209 -2.23 1.11 -13.45
N SER A 210 -2.53 1.01 -12.16
CA SER A 210 -3.73 1.61 -11.57
C SER A 210 -3.78 3.12 -11.87
N GLY A 211 -4.97 3.64 -12.22
CA GLY A 211 -5.19 5.02 -12.65
C GLY A 211 -4.84 5.33 -14.12
N LYS A 212 -4.25 4.39 -14.86
CA LYS A 212 -3.96 4.58 -16.30
C LYS A 212 -5.23 4.61 -17.12
N ARG A 213 -5.28 5.53 -18.09
CA ARG A 213 -6.36 5.60 -19.07
C ARG A 213 -6.03 4.74 -20.27
N ILE A 214 -6.99 3.94 -20.67
CA ILE A 214 -6.86 3.02 -21.78
C ILE A 214 -8.12 3.05 -22.66
N ARG A 215 -8.00 2.58 -23.90
CA ARG A 215 -9.14 2.35 -24.79
C ARG A 215 -9.02 0.96 -25.39
N VAL A 216 -10.07 0.15 -25.31
CA VAL A 216 -10.14 -1.13 -26.02
C VAL A 216 -10.41 -0.83 -27.49
N THR A 217 -9.47 -1.15 -28.37
CA THR A 217 -9.58 -0.86 -29.79
C THR A 217 -10.07 -2.05 -30.59
N GLU A 218 -9.76 -3.27 -30.17
CA GLU A 218 -10.17 -4.49 -30.87
C GLU A 218 -10.12 -5.70 -29.93
N ARG A 219 -11.08 -6.62 -30.09
CA ARG A 219 -11.09 -7.94 -29.46
C ARG A 219 -10.98 -9.04 -30.49
N ARG A 220 -10.07 -9.95 -30.25
CA ARG A 220 -9.94 -11.20 -31.01
C ARG A 220 -9.90 -12.39 -30.04
N PRO A 221 -10.22 -13.59 -30.50
CA PRO A 221 -10.04 -14.80 -29.67
C PRO A 221 -8.63 -14.86 -29.13
N GLY A 222 -8.49 -14.87 -27.78
CA GLY A 222 -7.21 -14.94 -27.09
C GLY A 222 -6.39 -13.64 -27.01
N LEU A 223 -6.82 -12.51 -27.60
CA LEU A 223 -6.06 -11.27 -27.66
C LEU A 223 -6.95 -10.05 -27.56
N ILE A 224 -6.57 -9.06 -26.75
CA ILE A 224 -7.20 -7.75 -26.69
C ILE A 224 -6.18 -6.69 -27.12
N ARG A 225 -6.57 -5.81 -28.04
CA ARG A 225 -5.79 -4.63 -28.42
C ARG A 225 -6.27 -3.41 -27.67
N LEU A 226 -5.31 -2.67 -27.15
CA LEU A 226 -5.52 -1.48 -26.35
C LEU A 226 -4.74 -0.31 -26.93
N GLU A 227 -5.23 0.87 -26.72
CA GLU A 227 -4.46 2.11 -26.75
C GLU A 227 -4.16 2.53 -25.32
N VAL A 228 -2.87 2.68 -25.00
CA VAL A 228 -2.36 3.11 -23.70
C VAL A 228 -1.44 4.30 -23.91
N ASP A 229 -1.74 5.47 -23.36
CA ASP A 229 -0.96 6.71 -23.56
C ASP A 229 -0.69 7.02 -25.05
N GLY A 230 -1.63 6.72 -25.96
CA GLY A 230 -1.50 6.93 -27.41
C GLY A 230 -0.72 5.84 -28.17
N HIS A 231 -0.30 4.77 -27.49
CA HIS A 231 0.42 3.65 -28.10
C HIS A 231 -0.48 2.41 -28.20
N ALA A 232 -0.42 1.71 -29.32
CA ALA A 232 -1.12 0.45 -29.49
C ALA A 232 -0.38 -0.68 -28.76
N VAL A 233 -1.09 -1.40 -27.89
CA VAL A 233 -0.59 -2.52 -27.09
C VAL A 233 -1.49 -3.72 -27.32
N SER A 234 -0.90 -4.92 -27.39
CA SER A 234 -1.64 -6.18 -27.49
C SER A 234 -1.47 -6.98 -26.22
N LEU A 235 -2.56 -7.36 -25.59
CA LEU A 235 -2.58 -8.11 -24.33
C LEU A 235 -3.27 -9.46 -24.52
N PRO A 236 -2.63 -10.59 -24.14
CA PRO A 236 -3.30 -11.89 -24.12
C PRO A 236 -4.58 -11.84 -23.25
N ALA A 237 -5.64 -12.52 -23.67
CA ALA A 237 -6.93 -12.51 -22.96
C ALA A 237 -6.80 -12.94 -21.50
N VAL A 238 -5.90 -13.90 -21.20
CA VAL A 238 -5.59 -14.32 -19.82
C VAL A 238 -5.03 -13.17 -19.00
N ALA A 239 -4.16 -12.35 -19.58
CA ALA A 239 -3.61 -11.19 -18.88
C ALA A 239 -4.66 -10.05 -18.78
N ALA A 240 -5.51 -9.89 -19.77
CA ALA A 240 -6.59 -8.91 -19.74
C ALA A 240 -7.66 -9.24 -18.69
N ALA A 241 -7.90 -10.51 -18.41
CA ALA A 241 -8.82 -10.93 -17.33
C ALA A 241 -8.33 -10.53 -15.92
N ASN A 242 -7.02 -10.30 -15.76
CA ASN A 242 -6.40 -9.86 -14.50
C ASN A 242 -6.32 -8.32 -14.38
N VAL A 243 -6.92 -7.59 -15.33
CA VAL A 243 -7.01 -6.14 -15.30
C VAL A 243 -8.46 -5.75 -15.11
N HIS A 244 -8.78 -4.97 -14.08
CA HIS A 244 -10.10 -4.38 -13.91
C HIS A 244 -10.08 -2.93 -14.33
N VAL A 245 -11.16 -2.53 -14.98
CA VAL A 245 -11.33 -1.18 -15.50
C VAL A 245 -12.71 -0.64 -15.17
N GLY A 246 -12.79 0.65 -15.06
CA GLY A 246 -14.05 1.37 -14.87
C GLY A 246 -14.18 2.54 -15.84
N PRO A 247 -15.36 3.20 -15.86
CA PRO A 247 -15.48 4.46 -16.55
C PRO A 247 -14.43 5.41 -16.00
N VAL A 248 -13.80 6.19 -16.90
CA VAL A 248 -12.85 7.22 -16.46
C VAL A 248 -13.54 8.04 -15.38
N ARG A 249 -13.01 7.94 -14.17
CA ARG A 249 -13.44 8.87 -13.13
C ARG A 249 -13.20 10.25 -13.71
N GLN A 250 -14.28 10.95 -14.00
CA GLN A 250 -14.15 12.40 -14.06
C GLN A 250 -13.54 12.73 -12.71
N THR A 251 -12.25 13.04 -12.69
CA THR A 251 -11.65 13.73 -11.54
C THR A 251 -12.72 14.72 -11.15
N ALA A 252 -13.27 14.58 -9.94
CA ALA A 252 -14.32 15.46 -9.42
C ALA A 252 -13.95 16.84 -9.93
N ALA A 253 -14.88 17.48 -10.68
CA ALA A 253 -14.59 18.67 -11.47
C ALA A 253 -13.60 19.49 -10.67
N PRO A 254 -12.41 19.84 -11.21
CA PRO A 254 -11.32 20.34 -10.40
C PRO A 254 -11.96 21.30 -9.42
N GLU A 255 -11.88 21.01 -8.11
CA GLU A 255 -12.51 21.88 -7.11
C GLU A 255 -12.20 23.27 -7.64
N ALA A 256 -13.22 24.08 -7.93
CA ALA A 256 -13.09 25.25 -8.83
C ALA A 256 -11.98 26.22 -8.39
N ASP A 257 -11.43 25.99 -7.18
CA ASP A 257 -10.39 26.72 -6.51
C ASP A 257 -9.06 25.95 -6.31
N VAL A 258 -8.92 24.73 -6.83
CA VAL A 258 -7.65 23.95 -6.72
C VAL A 258 -6.88 24.04 -8.03
N ILE A 259 -5.63 24.51 -7.93
CA ILE A 259 -4.72 24.68 -9.07
C ILE A 259 -3.39 23.97 -8.82
N PRO A 260 -2.64 23.58 -9.87
CA PRO A 260 -1.25 23.17 -9.72
C PRO A 260 -0.39 24.30 -9.16
N LEU A 261 0.56 23.96 -8.28
CA LEU A 261 1.42 24.94 -7.60
C LEU A 261 2.27 25.80 -8.58
N ASP A 262 2.63 25.25 -9.74
CA ASP A 262 3.35 25.99 -10.80
C ASP A 262 2.49 27.12 -11.40
N ARG A 263 1.15 27.08 -11.22
CA ARG A 263 0.22 28.13 -11.65
C ARG A 263 -0.18 29.10 -10.54
N LEU A 264 0.32 28.89 -9.32
CA LEU A 264 0.02 29.79 -8.20
C LEU A 264 0.61 31.20 -8.48
N PRO A 265 -0.20 32.25 -8.38
CA PRO A 265 0.28 33.64 -8.48
C PRO A 265 1.36 33.94 -7.44
N ARG A 266 2.29 34.86 -7.78
CA ARG A 266 3.47 35.18 -6.96
C ARG A 266 3.15 35.81 -5.61
N ASP A 267 2.01 36.47 -5.54
CA ASP A 267 1.53 37.27 -4.41
C ASP A 267 0.48 36.54 -3.56
N ARG A 268 0.26 35.24 -3.83
CA ARG A 268 -0.77 34.47 -3.13
C ARG A 268 -0.19 33.34 -2.33
N ASP A 269 -0.67 33.23 -1.11
CA ASP A 269 -0.53 32.06 -0.27
C ASP A 269 -1.52 30.99 -0.73
N ALA A 270 -1.19 29.74 -0.49
CA ALA A 270 -2.07 28.63 -0.77
C ALA A 270 -1.95 27.54 0.30
N GLU A 271 -2.94 26.70 0.37
CA GLU A 271 -2.93 25.47 1.15
C GLU A 271 -2.71 24.28 0.23
N ILE A 272 -1.81 23.36 0.60
CA ILE A 272 -1.57 22.13 -0.14
C ILE A 272 -2.79 21.22 0.06
N VAL A 273 -3.44 20.84 -1.05
CA VAL A 273 -4.60 19.93 -1.04
C VAL A 273 -4.15 18.47 -1.22
N ARG A 274 -3.25 18.24 -2.17
CA ARG A 274 -2.72 16.89 -2.45
C ARG A 274 -1.43 16.93 -3.25
N ILE A 275 -0.67 15.85 -3.17
CA ILE A 275 0.45 15.54 -4.07
C ILE A 275 -0.05 14.53 -5.10
N ASP A 276 0.17 14.82 -6.38
CA ASP A 276 -0.21 13.94 -7.51
C ASP A 276 0.55 12.61 -7.43
N ASP A 277 -0.12 11.51 -7.75
CA ASP A 277 0.48 10.17 -7.76
C ASP A 277 1.59 9.98 -8.81
N ARG A 278 1.78 10.95 -9.71
CA ARG A 278 2.93 11.00 -10.61
C ARG A 278 4.24 11.31 -9.90
N LEU A 279 4.19 11.96 -8.74
CA LEU A 279 5.34 12.22 -7.88
C LEU A 279 5.53 11.03 -6.93
N ARG A 280 6.40 10.09 -7.29
CA ARG A 280 6.66 8.84 -6.56
C ARG A 280 8.11 8.73 -6.11
N GLY A 281 8.39 7.70 -5.33
CA GLY A 281 9.72 7.32 -4.90
C GLY A 281 10.43 8.40 -4.09
N LEU A 282 11.74 8.52 -4.27
CA LEU A 282 12.58 9.46 -3.53
C LEU A 282 12.15 10.93 -3.69
N THR A 283 11.54 11.29 -4.83
CA THR A 283 11.03 12.65 -5.04
C THR A 283 9.85 12.94 -4.10
N ARG A 284 8.87 12.04 -4.02
CA ARG A 284 7.72 12.16 -3.11
C ARG A 284 8.19 12.20 -1.65
N ARG A 285 9.04 11.24 -1.28
CA ARG A 285 9.62 11.19 0.07
C ARG A 285 10.27 12.50 0.48
N ARG A 286 11.14 13.05 -0.40
CA ARG A 286 11.81 14.33 -0.14
C ARG A 286 10.82 15.48 0.05
N LEU A 287 9.75 15.52 -0.73
CA LEU A 287 8.70 16.54 -0.58
C LEU A 287 8.00 16.41 0.76
N LEU A 288 7.64 15.21 1.18
CA LEU A 288 7.01 14.93 2.48
C LEU A 288 7.95 15.30 3.64
N ASP A 289 9.24 14.94 3.56
CA ASP A 289 10.26 15.30 4.56
C ASP A 289 10.46 16.83 4.68
N LEU A 290 10.26 17.57 3.60
CA LEU A 290 10.29 19.05 3.57
C LEU A 290 8.99 19.68 4.05
N GLY A 291 7.98 18.88 4.44
CA GLY A 291 6.71 19.36 4.96
C GLY A 291 5.66 19.67 3.88
N VAL A 292 5.86 19.22 2.64
CA VAL A 292 4.83 19.27 1.59
C VAL A 292 3.78 18.22 1.92
N THR A 293 2.82 18.57 2.76
CA THR A 293 1.73 17.67 3.19
C THR A 293 0.38 18.37 3.05
N PRO A 294 -0.72 17.64 2.78
CA PRO A 294 -2.05 18.24 2.77
C PRO A 294 -2.33 19.07 4.03
N GLY A 295 -2.98 20.23 3.86
CA GLY A 295 -3.24 21.17 4.94
C GLY A 295 -2.08 22.13 5.26
N THR A 296 -0.89 21.95 4.69
CA THR A 296 0.26 22.84 4.92
C THR A 296 0.14 24.11 4.06
N ARG A 297 0.38 25.27 4.65
CA ARG A 297 0.47 26.54 3.90
C ARG A 297 1.79 26.60 3.11
N ILE A 298 1.68 27.10 1.89
CA ILE A 298 2.79 27.31 0.97
C ILE A 298 2.70 28.70 0.34
N ARG A 299 3.86 29.38 0.27
CA ARG A 299 3.96 30.75 -0.28
C ARG A 299 5.08 30.80 -1.34
N PRO A 300 4.82 31.34 -2.53
CA PRO A 300 5.90 31.65 -3.48
C PRO A 300 6.80 32.77 -2.90
N GLU A 301 8.09 32.55 -2.84
CA GLU A 301 9.03 33.55 -2.29
C GLU A 301 10.02 34.08 -3.33
N LEU A 302 10.62 33.17 -4.09
CA LEU A 302 11.53 33.55 -5.17
C LEU A 302 11.02 32.96 -6.48
N VAL A 303 10.58 33.84 -7.37
CA VAL A 303 10.19 33.46 -8.73
C VAL A 303 11.09 34.25 -9.68
N PRO A 304 12.14 33.63 -10.23
CA PRO A 304 13.08 34.30 -11.14
C PRO A 304 12.33 34.91 -12.34
N LEU A 305 12.79 36.09 -12.80
CA LEU A 305 12.27 36.72 -14.03
C LEU A 305 12.59 35.86 -15.27
N PHE A 306 13.74 35.19 -15.25
CA PHE A 306 14.19 34.27 -16.28
C PHE A 306 14.72 33.01 -15.61
N GLY A 307 14.07 31.88 -15.88
CA GLY A 307 14.57 30.59 -15.47
C GLY A 307 13.90 29.93 -14.28
N ARG A 308 14.40 28.77 -13.96
CA ARG A 308 13.95 27.81 -12.96
C ARG A 308 15.10 27.51 -12.01
N PRO A 309 14.91 27.03 -10.81
CA PRO A 309 13.68 26.62 -10.12
C PRO A 309 12.96 27.78 -9.42
N ARG A 310 11.67 27.58 -9.09
CA ARG A 310 10.92 28.47 -8.20
C ARG A 310 11.16 28.05 -6.75
N ALA A 311 11.26 29.03 -5.84
CA ALA A 311 11.38 28.72 -4.42
C ALA A 311 10.10 29.12 -3.68
N PHE A 312 9.68 28.22 -2.82
CA PHE A 312 8.46 28.33 -2.02
C PHE A 312 8.83 28.24 -0.54
N ARG A 313 8.16 29.05 0.29
CA ARG A 313 8.24 28.91 1.74
C ARG A 313 7.17 27.91 2.19
N ILE A 314 7.60 26.86 2.85
CA ILE A 314 6.77 25.82 3.43
C ILE A 314 7.11 25.79 4.91
N ARG A 315 6.16 26.17 5.77
CA ARG A 315 6.44 26.47 7.18
C ARG A 315 7.56 27.52 7.26
N GLU A 316 8.69 27.20 7.89
CA GLU A 316 9.85 28.12 8.00
C GLU A 316 10.99 27.80 7.00
N THR A 317 10.78 26.80 6.15
CA THR A 317 11.83 26.33 5.23
C THR A 317 11.59 26.87 3.82
N LEU A 318 12.67 27.34 3.17
CA LEU A 318 12.66 27.71 1.76
C LEU A 318 13.00 26.49 0.92
N VAL A 319 12.08 26.08 0.06
CA VAL A 319 12.21 24.89 -0.78
C VAL A 319 12.20 25.27 -2.25
N ALA A 320 13.26 24.93 -2.97
CA ALA A 320 13.31 25.09 -4.42
C ALA A 320 12.70 23.84 -5.10
N LEU A 321 11.69 24.06 -5.94
CA LEU A 321 10.99 23.01 -6.67
C LEU A 321 11.22 23.19 -8.17
N ARG A 322 11.45 22.05 -8.86
CA ARG A 322 11.41 22.01 -10.32
C ARG A 322 9.97 22.14 -10.80
N ASP A 323 9.77 22.60 -12.02
CA ASP A 323 8.42 22.78 -12.57
C ASP A 323 7.59 21.49 -12.55
N GLU A 324 8.21 20.36 -12.89
CA GLU A 324 7.55 19.05 -12.84
C GLU A 324 7.09 18.67 -11.43
N GLN A 325 7.88 19.05 -10.41
CA GLN A 325 7.52 18.84 -9.01
C GLN A 325 6.40 19.80 -8.59
N ALA A 326 6.50 21.08 -8.95
CA ALA A 326 5.45 22.05 -8.65
C ALA A 326 4.13 21.74 -9.37
N ALA A 327 4.17 21.28 -10.63
CA ALA A 327 2.99 20.87 -11.37
C ALA A 327 2.26 19.66 -10.73
N GLY A 328 3.01 18.80 -10.02
CA GLY A 328 2.44 17.65 -9.32
C GLY A 328 1.92 17.94 -7.91
N ILE A 329 1.98 19.18 -7.42
CA ILE A 329 1.43 19.59 -6.13
C ILE A 329 0.17 20.42 -6.39
N GLN A 330 -0.97 19.96 -5.89
CA GLN A 330 -2.25 20.65 -6.05
C GLN A 330 -2.52 21.51 -4.82
N VAL A 331 -2.82 22.79 -5.05
CA VAL A 331 -3.00 23.80 -3.99
C VAL A 331 -4.30 24.58 -4.16
N ARG A 332 -4.86 25.02 -3.05
CA ARG A 332 -5.99 25.95 -3.00
C ARG A 332 -5.46 27.34 -2.62
N PRO A 333 -5.55 28.33 -3.51
CA PRO A 333 -5.18 29.71 -3.19
C PRO A 333 -6.00 30.23 -2.01
N LEU A 334 -5.35 30.87 -1.06
CA LEU A 334 -6.04 31.51 0.07
C LEU A 334 -6.52 32.91 -0.32
N SER A 335 -7.65 33.33 0.23
CA SER A 335 -8.15 34.71 0.04
C SER A 335 -7.15 35.73 0.60
N PRO A 336 -6.98 36.91 -0.02
CA PRO A 336 -6.03 37.90 0.46
C PRO A 336 -6.24 38.36 1.92
N ASP A 337 -7.45 38.22 2.44
CA ASP A 337 -7.84 38.63 3.82
C ASP A 337 -7.62 37.51 4.88
N ALA A 338 -7.12 36.34 4.53
CA ALA A 338 -6.81 35.25 5.48
C ALA A 338 -5.42 35.42 6.13
N GLY A 339 -4.81 36.56 6.04
CA GLY A 339 -3.52 36.89 6.63
C GLY A 339 -3.69 37.65 7.96
N LEU A 340 -3.09 37.10 9.01
CA LEU A 340 -2.91 37.62 10.38
C LEU A 340 -3.90 37.05 11.41
N ASP A 341 -3.78 35.78 11.74
CA ASP A 341 -3.91 35.42 13.14
C ASP A 341 -2.60 35.85 13.83
N PRO A 342 -2.63 36.82 14.76
CA PRO A 342 -1.44 37.16 15.53
C PRO A 342 -1.03 35.95 16.38
N ALA A 343 0.27 35.76 16.51
CA ALA A 343 0.87 34.75 17.37
C ALA A 343 0.18 34.73 18.74
N PRO A 344 -0.08 33.54 19.34
CA PRO A 344 -0.62 33.47 20.70
C PRO A 344 0.47 33.91 21.71
N GLY A 345 0.47 35.21 22.07
CA GLY A 345 1.50 35.73 22.98
C GLY A 345 1.32 37.18 23.43
N GLU A 346 0.34 37.93 22.93
CA GLU A 346 0.14 39.34 23.36
C GLU A 346 -1.29 39.62 23.83
N ARG A 347 -1.74 38.87 24.82
CA ARG A 347 -2.88 39.29 25.65
C ARG A 347 -2.56 39.07 27.12
N GLU A 348 -1.72 39.96 27.68
CA GLU A 348 -1.67 40.25 29.10
C GLU A 348 -0.74 41.44 29.29
N ALA A 349 -1.29 42.64 29.17
CA ALA A 349 -0.86 43.86 29.85
C ALA A 349 -1.77 45.03 29.41
N SER A 350 -2.92 45.15 30.05
CA SER A 350 -3.55 46.47 30.39
C SER A 350 -4.67 46.26 31.39
#